data_ca8f3d8f9b6072d267c2b9075fc80507
#
_entry.id   ca8f3d8f9b6072d267c2b9075fc80507
#
_cell.length_a   1.000
_cell.length_b   1.000
_cell.length_c   1.000
_cell.angle_alpha   90.00
_cell.angle_beta   90.00
_cell.angle_gamma   90.00
#
_symmetry.space_group_name_H-M   'P 1'
#
loop_
_entity.id
_entity.type
_entity.pdbx_description
1 polymer ?
#
loop_
_entity_poly.entity_id
_entity_poly.type
_entity_poly.pdbx_seq_one_letter_code
_entity_poly.pdbx_strand_id
1 'polypeptide(L)'
;MPKNKNDDFGPCKYDEERDALARDLLIQARVAMLIKHDFWGKMATRMRLINADEWCGTLATDGKNFYYNSKFVLSLGNVNKVIFGFAHEVLHCIYDHIPRTGERDKKLSNIAQDYVINADLIHHRVGQQIDEVDIIYDPKYYGWGFEEVYDELSKNIDDENIEDLFERLLDEHLESTPGDAEGSDNDGDGNDNVSKKRPIFTKEEREAMKDEIREAVLQAAQSSNAGNLPGGVQRLFNNLTNPKMDWRTLINMKIPSLQKNDYTYSRMNK
;
A
#
# COMPACT_ATOMS: atom_id res chain seq x y z
N MET A 1 -11.29 -5.52 31.05
CA MET A 1 -10.28 -5.23 30.05
C MET A 1 -10.46 -3.78 29.61
N PRO A 2 -9.43 -2.97 29.40
CA PRO A 2 -9.62 -1.65 28.81
C PRO A 2 -10.24 -1.83 27.41
N LYS A 3 -11.22 -1.00 27.08
CA LYS A 3 -11.89 -1.00 25.78
C LYS A 3 -10.84 -0.69 24.71
N ASN A 4 -10.75 -1.51 23.64
CA ASN A 4 -9.89 -1.21 22.50
C ASN A 4 -10.41 0.09 21.86
N LYS A 5 -9.56 1.05 21.57
CA LYS A 5 -9.96 2.34 20.98
C LYS A 5 -10.56 2.14 19.58
N ASN A 6 -10.15 1.08 18.88
CA ASN A 6 -10.64 0.77 17.55
C ASN A 6 -12.12 0.34 17.56
N ASP A 7 -12.65 -0.16 18.71
CA ASP A 7 -14.07 -0.53 18.85
C ASP A 7 -15.04 0.66 18.67
N ASP A 8 -14.57 1.89 18.74
CA ASP A 8 -15.40 3.08 18.57
C ASP A 8 -15.60 3.45 17.08
N PHE A 9 -14.84 2.81 16.18
CA PHE A 9 -14.91 3.04 14.74
C PHE A 9 -15.46 1.81 14.01
N GLY A 10 -16.48 2.05 13.19
CA GLY A 10 -17.12 1.02 12.37
C GLY A 10 -17.94 1.67 11.26
N PRO A 11 -18.43 0.85 10.31
CA PRO A 11 -19.30 1.34 9.26
C PRO A 11 -20.46 2.17 9.81
N CYS A 12 -20.79 3.24 9.11
CA CYS A 12 -21.86 4.15 9.51
C CYS A 12 -22.66 4.59 8.27
N LYS A 13 -23.86 5.12 8.52
CA LYS A 13 -24.69 5.64 7.41
C LYS A 13 -24.01 6.85 6.77
N TYR A 14 -24.04 6.92 5.43
CA TYR A 14 -23.60 8.09 4.66
C TYR A 14 -24.33 9.35 5.09
N ASP A 15 -23.59 10.44 5.20
CA ASP A 15 -24.09 11.77 5.53
C ASP A 15 -23.30 12.80 4.71
N GLU A 16 -24.02 13.58 3.88
CA GLU A 16 -23.42 14.49 2.90
C GLU A 16 -22.64 15.64 3.55
N GLU A 17 -23.14 16.23 4.64
CA GLU A 17 -22.47 17.34 5.32
C GLU A 17 -21.18 16.87 5.99
N ARG A 18 -21.24 15.70 6.64
CA ARG A 18 -20.09 15.06 7.28
C ARG A 18 -19.05 14.67 6.23
N ASP A 19 -19.46 14.12 5.10
CA ASP A 19 -18.59 13.76 3.99
C ASP A 19 -17.87 14.98 3.42
N ALA A 20 -18.59 16.09 3.20
CA ALA A 20 -18.01 17.33 2.69
C ALA A 20 -16.89 17.85 3.61
N LEU A 21 -17.11 17.84 4.93
CA LEU A 21 -16.11 18.25 5.92
C LEU A 21 -14.90 17.31 5.94
N ALA A 22 -15.11 16.00 5.92
CA ALA A 22 -14.03 15.01 5.89
C ALA A 22 -13.20 15.13 4.61
N ARG A 23 -13.86 15.31 3.46
CA ARG A 23 -13.22 15.49 2.17
C ARG A 23 -12.37 16.75 2.12
N ASP A 24 -12.84 17.86 2.71
CA ASP A 24 -12.08 19.10 2.80
C ASP A 24 -10.80 18.90 3.60
N LEU A 25 -10.88 18.19 4.74
CA LEU A 25 -9.71 17.85 5.56
C LEU A 25 -8.71 16.95 4.81
N LEU A 26 -9.18 15.98 4.04
CA LEU A 26 -8.35 15.13 3.18
C LEU A 26 -7.67 15.93 2.07
N ILE A 27 -8.36 16.89 1.46
CA ILE A 27 -7.78 17.78 0.44
C ILE A 27 -6.68 18.66 1.07
N GLN A 28 -6.94 19.22 2.26
CA GLN A 28 -5.93 19.98 2.99
C GLN A 28 -4.69 19.14 3.30
N ALA A 29 -4.88 17.88 3.70
CA ALA A 29 -3.78 16.94 3.94
C ALA A 29 -2.95 16.70 2.67
N ARG A 30 -3.59 16.48 1.51
CA ARG A 30 -2.89 16.33 0.22
C ARG A 30 -2.06 17.55 -0.15
N VAL A 31 -2.61 18.74 0.00
CA VAL A 31 -1.88 19.98 -0.28
C VAL A 31 -0.68 20.12 0.66
N ALA A 32 -0.87 19.85 1.94
CA ALA A 32 0.22 19.89 2.90
C ALA A 32 1.31 18.84 2.61
N MET A 33 0.93 17.63 2.17
CA MET A 33 1.87 16.58 1.74
C MET A 33 2.67 17.02 0.50
N LEU A 34 2.05 17.65 -0.50
CA LEU A 34 2.74 18.15 -1.69
C LEU A 34 3.83 19.19 -1.34
N ILE A 35 3.62 19.96 -0.28
CA ILE A 35 4.55 21.01 0.15
C ILE A 35 5.68 20.43 1.01
N LYS A 36 5.35 19.55 1.96
CA LYS A 36 6.28 19.06 2.99
C LYS A 36 6.93 17.72 2.65
N HIS A 37 6.21 16.88 1.93
CA HIS A 37 6.55 15.49 1.64
C HIS A 37 6.28 15.19 0.17
N ASP A 38 7.06 15.81 -0.73
CA ASP A 38 6.83 15.87 -2.19
C ASP A 38 6.52 14.50 -2.83
N PHE A 39 7.30 13.46 -2.51
CA PHE A 39 7.06 12.10 -3.00
C PHE A 39 5.66 11.59 -2.60
N TRP A 40 5.33 11.70 -1.31
CA TRP A 40 4.06 11.25 -0.75
C TRP A 40 2.86 12.02 -1.30
N GLY A 41 3.02 13.34 -1.43
CA GLY A 41 2.00 14.21 -1.99
C GLY A 41 1.69 13.87 -3.45
N LYS A 42 2.71 13.57 -4.25
CA LYS A 42 2.54 13.13 -5.65
C LYS A 42 1.78 11.81 -5.74
N MET A 43 2.08 10.85 -4.86
CA MET A 43 1.34 9.60 -4.81
C MET A 43 -0.10 9.82 -4.34
N ALA A 44 -0.30 10.57 -3.26
CA ALA A 44 -1.61 10.86 -2.70
C ALA A 44 -2.55 11.58 -3.69
N THR A 45 -2.03 12.47 -4.54
CA THR A 45 -2.85 13.21 -5.53
C THR A 45 -3.35 12.34 -6.68
N ARG A 46 -2.76 11.19 -6.93
CA ARG A 46 -3.22 10.23 -7.95
C ARG A 46 -4.42 9.41 -7.50
N MET A 47 -4.61 9.24 -6.20
CA MET A 47 -5.70 8.43 -5.66
C MET A 47 -7.00 9.23 -5.66
N ARG A 48 -8.10 8.61 -6.11
CA ARG A 48 -9.44 9.22 -6.00
C ARG A 48 -9.95 9.07 -4.57
N LEU A 49 -10.51 10.14 -3.99
CA LEU A 49 -11.16 10.09 -2.69
C LEU A 49 -12.58 9.52 -2.84
N ILE A 50 -12.86 8.42 -2.18
CA ILE A 50 -14.16 7.76 -2.22
C ILE A 50 -14.64 7.55 -0.79
N ASN A 51 -15.82 8.09 -0.47
CA ASN A 51 -16.47 7.83 0.79
C ASN A 51 -16.87 6.36 0.87
N ALA A 52 -16.58 5.73 1.99
CA ALA A 52 -16.81 4.32 2.26
C ALA A 52 -17.50 4.10 3.61
N ASP A 53 -18.25 5.08 4.08
CA ASP A 53 -18.92 5.07 5.39
C ASP A 53 -19.70 3.79 5.65
N GLU A 54 -20.33 3.21 4.61
CA GLU A 54 -21.25 2.08 4.79
C GLU A 54 -20.55 0.73 4.97
N TRP A 55 -19.25 0.62 4.66
CA TRP A 55 -18.53 -0.66 4.77
C TRP A 55 -17.14 -0.56 5.40
N CYS A 56 -16.52 0.63 5.40
CA CYS A 56 -15.19 0.85 5.97
C CYS A 56 -15.31 1.56 7.33
N GLY A 57 -14.60 1.09 8.33
CA GLY A 57 -14.58 1.70 9.66
C GLY A 57 -13.57 2.83 9.78
N THR A 58 -12.47 2.76 9.03
CA THR A 58 -11.33 3.68 9.11
C THR A 58 -10.91 4.16 7.72
N LEU A 59 -9.82 3.62 7.19
CA LEU A 59 -9.25 3.90 5.87
C LEU A 59 -9.05 2.59 5.11
N ALA A 60 -8.97 2.66 3.78
CA ALA A 60 -8.59 1.54 2.94
C ALA A 60 -8.11 2.01 1.58
N THR A 61 -7.39 1.18 0.86
CA THR A 61 -6.95 1.47 -0.52
C THR A 61 -6.95 0.25 -1.41
N ASP A 62 -7.18 0.48 -2.70
CA ASP A 62 -6.97 -0.49 -3.77
C ASP A 62 -5.75 -0.14 -4.65
N GLY A 63 -5.07 0.96 -4.34
CA GLY A 63 -3.97 1.51 -5.12
C GLY A 63 -4.35 2.60 -6.12
N LYS A 64 -5.62 2.72 -6.49
CA LYS A 64 -6.17 3.75 -7.37
C LYS A 64 -7.11 4.68 -6.62
N ASN A 65 -7.85 4.13 -5.68
CA ASN A 65 -8.81 4.85 -4.86
C ASN A 65 -8.35 4.84 -3.40
N PHE A 66 -8.63 5.92 -2.72
CA PHE A 66 -8.49 6.07 -1.28
C PHE A 66 -9.89 6.08 -0.68
N TYR A 67 -10.23 5.00 0.00
CA TYR A 67 -11.50 4.84 0.68
C TYR A 67 -11.39 5.36 2.10
N TYR A 68 -12.41 6.08 2.56
CA TYR A 68 -12.37 6.66 3.90
C TYR A 68 -13.74 6.63 4.58
N ASN A 69 -13.71 6.46 5.88
CA ASN A 69 -14.85 6.70 6.73
C ASN A 69 -14.84 8.16 7.19
N SER A 70 -15.91 8.90 6.88
CA SER A 70 -15.98 10.32 7.19
C SER A 70 -15.95 10.61 8.70
N LYS A 71 -16.57 9.75 9.51
CA LYS A 71 -16.55 9.87 10.98
C LYS A 71 -15.13 9.69 11.52
N PHE A 72 -14.40 8.71 11.02
CA PHE A 72 -13.02 8.46 11.41
C PHE A 72 -12.11 9.63 11.04
N VAL A 73 -12.16 10.09 9.77
CA VAL A 73 -11.34 11.22 9.31
C VAL A 73 -11.57 12.48 10.16
N LEU A 74 -12.82 12.79 10.48
CA LEU A 74 -13.14 13.96 11.33
C LEU A 74 -12.69 13.77 12.78
N SER A 75 -12.69 12.55 13.30
CA SER A 75 -12.23 12.29 14.66
C SER A 75 -10.75 12.60 14.86
N LEU A 76 -9.95 12.46 13.79
CA LEU A 76 -8.52 12.80 13.83
C LEU A 76 -8.27 14.29 14.11
N GLY A 77 -9.20 15.17 13.71
CA GLY A 77 -9.23 16.59 14.05
C GLY A 77 -7.98 17.43 13.69
N ASN A 78 -6.95 16.78 13.10
CA ASN A 78 -5.65 17.37 12.80
C ASN A 78 -5.14 16.90 11.44
N VAL A 79 -4.83 17.86 10.57
CA VAL A 79 -4.29 17.59 9.22
C VAL A 79 -3.05 16.69 9.26
N ASN A 80 -2.16 16.84 10.25
CA ASN A 80 -0.95 16.00 10.32
C ASN A 80 -1.27 14.53 10.67
N LYS A 81 -2.32 14.24 11.43
CA LYS A 81 -2.79 12.87 11.67
C LYS A 81 -3.42 12.28 10.40
N VAL A 82 -4.19 13.07 9.66
CA VAL A 82 -4.73 12.67 8.36
C VAL A 82 -3.61 12.39 7.36
N ILE A 83 -2.52 13.19 7.37
CA ILE A 83 -1.32 12.93 6.56
C ILE A 83 -0.72 11.57 6.91
N PHE A 84 -0.62 11.21 8.18
CA PHE A 84 -0.08 9.92 8.61
C PHE A 84 -0.92 8.75 8.07
N GLY A 85 -2.24 8.78 8.28
CA GLY A 85 -3.16 7.75 7.77
C GLY A 85 -3.13 7.67 6.23
N PHE A 86 -3.10 8.82 5.55
CA PHE A 86 -3.02 8.85 4.08
C PHE A 86 -1.71 8.23 3.57
N ALA A 87 -0.58 8.58 4.19
CA ALA A 87 0.72 8.06 3.82
C ALA A 87 0.85 6.56 4.13
N HIS A 88 0.17 6.07 5.17
CA HIS A 88 0.07 4.66 5.51
C HIS A 88 -0.54 3.86 4.35
N GLU A 89 -1.72 4.27 3.85
CA GLU A 89 -2.38 3.64 2.72
C GLU A 89 -1.54 3.69 1.43
N VAL A 90 -0.89 4.82 1.18
CA VAL A 90 0.03 4.99 0.04
C VAL A 90 1.17 3.97 0.10
N LEU A 91 1.72 3.68 1.29
CA LEU A 91 2.80 2.68 1.43
C LEU A 91 2.32 1.25 1.19
N HIS A 92 1.10 0.87 1.60
CA HIS A 92 0.53 -0.44 1.25
C HIS A 92 0.53 -0.67 -0.25
N CYS A 93 0.16 0.36 -1.03
CA CYS A 93 0.19 0.30 -2.48
C CYS A 93 1.61 0.20 -3.05
N ILE A 94 2.52 1.05 -2.56
CA ILE A 94 3.90 1.13 -3.07
C ILE A 94 4.67 -0.16 -2.79
N TYR A 95 4.51 -0.74 -1.60
CA TYR A 95 5.21 -1.96 -1.20
C TYR A 95 4.60 -3.23 -1.80
N ASP A 96 3.49 -3.09 -2.55
CA ASP A 96 2.82 -4.21 -3.22
C ASP A 96 2.46 -5.34 -2.22
N HIS A 97 1.99 -4.94 -1.05
CA HIS A 97 1.80 -5.84 0.09
C HIS A 97 0.79 -6.94 -0.21
N ILE A 98 -0.35 -6.62 -0.83
CA ILE A 98 -1.43 -7.57 -1.10
C ILE A 98 -0.95 -8.79 -1.91
N PRO A 99 -0.35 -8.65 -3.10
CA PRO A 99 0.10 -9.80 -3.86
C PRO A 99 1.33 -10.49 -3.26
N ARG A 100 2.15 -9.78 -2.49
CA ARG A 100 3.34 -10.35 -1.84
C ARG A 100 3.01 -11.22 -0.63
N THR A 101 1.82 -11.09 -0.06
CA THR A 101 1.35 -11.96 1.03
C THR A 101 1.39 -13.43 0.63
N GLY A 102 0.97 -13.76 -0.61
CA GLY A 102 1.04 -15.14 -1.14
C GLY A 102 0.22 -16.12 -0.31
N GLU A 103 0.82 -17.26 0.05
CA GLU A 103 0.18 -18.32 0.86
C GLU A 103 0.38 -18.16 2.38
N ARG A 104 0.97 -17.04 2.83
CA ARG A 104 1.20 -16.76 4.25
C ARG A 104 -0.12 -16.54 5.00
N ASP A 105 -0.09 -16.73 6.32
CA ASP A 105 -1.22 -16.34 7.16
C ASP A 105 -1.52 -14.86 6.97
N LYS A 106 -2.79 -14.53 6.67
CA LYS A 106 -3.21 -13.19 6.29
C LYS A 106 -3.14 -12.22 7.45
N LYS A 107 -3.60 -12.62 8.64
CA LYS A 107 -3.60 -11.75 9.83
C LYS A 107 -2.17 -11.39 10.21
N LEU A 108 -1.30 -12.39 10.31
CA LEU A 108 0.10 -12.17 10.64
C LEU A 108 0.83 -11.36 9.55
N SER A 109 0.47 -11.55 8.28
CA SER A 109 1.03 -10.75 7.17
C SER A 109 0.63 -9.28 7.29
N ASN A 110 -0.63 -8.98 7.58
CA ASN A 110 -1.11 -7.61 7.74
C ASN A 110 -0.40 -6.93 8.93
N ILE A 111 -0.27 -7.63 10.07
CA ILE A 111 0.48 -7.14 11.23
C ILE A 111 1.93 -6.82 10.83
N ALA A 112 2.60 -7.72 10.11
CA ALA A 112 3.99 -7.52 9.68
C ALA A 112 4.13 -6.34 8.69
N GLN A 113 3.16 -6.16 7.80
CA GLN A 113 3.10 -5.04 6.86
C GLN A 113 2.95 -3.71 7.59
N ASP A 114 2.05 -3.63 8.55
CA ASP A 114 1.82 -2.43 9.37
C ASP A 114 3.03 -2.05 10.22
N TYR A 115 3.72 -3.03 10.81
CA TYR A 115 4.96 -2.76 11.53
C TYR A 115 6.00 -2.06 10.64
N VAL A 116 6.18 -2.54 9.41
CA VAL A 116 7.12 -1.94 8.44
C VAL A 116 6.69 -0.53 8.05
N ILE A 117 5.41 -0.36 7.71
CA ILE A 117 4.87 0.94 7.28
C ILE A 117 4.98 1.97 8.41
N ASN A 118 4.51 1.62 9.60
CA ASN A 118 4.52 2.54 10.73
C ASN A 118 5.95 2.91 11.16
N ALA A 119 6.91 1.95 11.09
CA ALA A 119 8.31 2.24 11.34
C ALA A 119 8.90 3.22 10.31
N ASP A 120 8.59 3.06 9.04
CA ASP A 120 9.04 3.97 7.98
C ASP A 120 8.42 5.38 8.14
N LEU A 121 7.12 5.49 8.39
CA LEU A 121 6.43 6.78 8.57
C LEU A 121 6.95 7.57 9.76
N ILE A 122 7.12 6.90 10.90
CA ILE A 122 7.60 7.52 12.13
C ILE A 122 9.06 7.94 11.98
N HIS A 123 9.91 7.10 11.38
CA HIS A 123 11.31 7.44 11.13
C HIS A 123 11.46 8.67 10.23
N HIS A 124 10.68 8.74 9.15
CA HIS A 124 10.70 9.85 8.20
C HIS A 124 9.86 11.05 8.64
N ARG A 125 9.20 10.97 9.81
CA ARG A 125 8.36 12.03 10.37
C ARG A 125 7.27 12.50 9.39
N VAL A 126 6.63 11.54 8.72
CA VAL A 126 5.53 11.81 7.80
C VAL A 126 4.23 11.96 8.58
N GLY A 127 3.76 13.18 8.70
CA GLY A 127 2.59 13.48 9.52
C GLY A 127 2.84 13.37 11.03
N GLN A 128 1.78 13.11 11.77
CA GLN A 128 1.76 12.88 13.22
C GLN A 128 1.05 11.54 13.48
N GLN A 129 1.65 10.71 14.31
CA GLN A 129 1.05 9.44 14.72
C GLN A 129 -0.37 9.67 15.25
N ILE A 130 -1.27 8.79 14.85
CA ILE A 130 -2.67 8.80 15.27
C ILE A 130 -2.74 8.21 16.69
N ASP A 131 -3.42 8.90 17.60
CA ASP A 131 -3.62 8.48 19.00
C ASP A 131 -5.09 8.15 19.32
N GLU A 132 -5.98 8.30 18.34
CA GLU A 132 -7.38 7.87 18.39
C GLU A 132 -7.53 6.36 18.24
N VAL A 133 -6.56 5.70 17.63
CA VAL A 133 -6.47 4.25 17.46
C VAL A 133 -5.13 3.75 18.03
N ASP A 134 -5.08 2.49 18.41
CA ASP A 134 -3.84 1.88 18.87
C ASP A 134 -3.04 1.41 17.67
N ILE A 135 -1.96 2.13 17.35
CA ILE A 135 -1.07 1.81 16.21
C ILE A 135 0.02 0.84 16.68
N ILE A 136 0.18 -0.26 15.96
CA ILE A 136 1.30 -1.18 16.17
C ILE A 136 2.60 -0.57 15.64
N TYR A 137 3.63 -0.53 16.50
CA TYR A 137 4.92 0.07 16.17
C TYR A 137 6.07 -0.53 16.98
N ASP A 138 7.16 -0.85 16.30
CA ASP A 138 8.44 -1.17 16.92
C ASP A 138 9.57 -0.57 16.04
N PRO A 139 10.44 0.31 16.59
CA PRO A 139 11.51 0.95 15.84
C PRO A 139 12.54 -0.04 15.26
N LYS A 140 12.63 -1.26 15.76
CA LYS A 140 13.55 -2.28 15.25
C LYS A 140 13.24 -2.68 13.81
N TYR A 141 11.98 -2.58 13.39
CA TYR A 141 11.54 -2.98 12.05
C TYR A 141 11.78 -1.91 10.97
N TYR A 142 12.33 -0.75 11.34
CA TYR A 142 12.71 0.25 10.34
C TYR A 142 13.71 -0.34 9.33
N GLY A 143 13.36 -0.25 8.07
CA GLY A 143 14.18 -0.73 6.98
C GLY A 143 14.12 -2.25 6.73
N TRP A 144 13.30 -3.00 7.46
CA TRP A 144 13.06 -4.43 7.19
C TRP A 144 12.06 -4.61 6.04
N GLY A 145 12.10 -5.79 5.39
CA GLY A 145 11.03 -6.25 4.53
C GLY A 145 9.90 -6.87 5.37
N PHE A 146 8.65 -6.80 4.91
CA PHE A 146 7.56 -7.39 5.69
C PHE A 146 7.72 -8.91 5.84
N GLU A 147 8.34 -9.59 4.87
CA GLU A 147 8.62 -11.01 4.95
C GLU A 147 9.57 -11.35 6.10
N GLU A 148 10.58 -10.49 6.34
CA GLU A 148 11.52 -10.65 7.44
C GLU A 148 10.82 -10.47 8.79
N VAL A 149 9.92 -9.48 8.88
CA VAL A 149 9.09 -9.24 10.07
C VAL A 149 8.13 -10.40 10.28
N TYR A 150 7.46 -10.89 9.22
CA TYR A 150 6.59 -12.04 9.28
C TYR A 150 7.32 -13.28 9.83
N ASP A 151 8.52 -13.57 9.30
CA ASP A 151 9.33 -14.71 9.71
C ASP A 151 9.79 -14.60 11.17
N GLU A 152 10.01 -13.41 11.68
CA GLU A 152 10.31 -13.18 13.10
C GLU A 152 9.08 -13.35 13.97
N LEU A 153 7.96 -12.74 13.61
CA LEU A 153 6.71 -12.82 14.36
C LEU A 153 6.19 -14.27 14.42
N SER A 154 6.24 -14.99 13.32
CA SER A 154 5.77 -16.39 13.26
C SER A 154 6.51 -17.34 14.20
N LYS A 155 7.73 -16.98 14.66
CA LYS A 155 8.53 -17.76 15.59
C LYS A 155 8.28 -17.39 17.06
N ASN A 156 7.82 -16.16 17.31
CA ASN A 156 7.86 -15.55 18.63
C ASN A 156 6.48 -15.17 19.18
N ILE A 157 5.43 -15.23 18.36
CA ILE A 157 4.07 -14.81 18.74
C ILE A 157 3.13 -16.02 18.73
N ASP A 158 2.30 -16.11 19.75
CA ASP A 158 1.20 -17.07 19.84
C ASP A 158 -0.09 -16.52 19.22
N ASP A 159 -1.07 -17.39 18.98
CA ASP A 159 -2.32 -17.04 18.30
C ASP A 159 -3.14 -15.98 19.07
N GLU A 160 -3.10 -15.96 20.40
CA GLU A 160 -3.84 -14.98 21.21
C GLU A 160 -3.27 -13.57 21.02
N ASN A 161 -1.95 -13.42 20.97
CA ASN A 161 -1.29 -12.15 20.70
C ASN A 161 -1.47 -11.70 19.24
N ILE A 162 -1.59 -12.63 18.29
CA ILE A 162 -1.90 -12.30 16.89
C ILE A 162 -3.29 -11.65 16.79
N GLU A 163 -4.31 -12.21 17.45
CA GLU A 163 -5.66 -11.63 17.45
C GLU A 163 -5.68 -10.22 18.07
N ASP A 164 -5.02 -10.01 19.21
CA ASP A 164 -4.93 -8.70 19.88
C ASP A 164 -4.24 -7.65 18.96
N LEU A 165 -3.16 -8.02 18.29
CA LEU A 165 -2.46 -7.14 17.36
C LEU A 165 -3.28 -6.87 16.10
N PHE A 166 -3.99 -7.87 15.59
CA PHE A 166 -4.83 -7.72 14.40
C PHE A 166 -5.99 -6.74 14.63
N GLU A 167 -6.60 -6.77 15.82
CA GLU A 167 -7.64 -5.80 16.20
C GLU A 167 -7.13 -4.35 16.32
N ARG A 168 -5.82 -4.16 16.38
CA ARG A 168 -5.15 -2.85 16.50
C ARG A 168 -4.67 -2.28 15.18
N LEU A 169 -4.95 -2.92 14.04
CA LEU A 169 -4.58 -2.40 12.74
C LEU A 169 -5.33 -1.10 12.42
N LEU A 170 -4.64 -0.18 11.73
CA LEU A 170 -5.18 1.13 11.39
C LEU A 170 -6.23 1.05 10.27
N ASP A 171 -6.04 0.13 9.35
CA ASP A 171 -6.77 0.08 8.09
C ASP A 171 -7.50 -1.25 7.87
N GLU A 172 -8.42 -1.23 6.90
CA GLU A 172 -9.07 -2.44 6.40
C GLU A 172 -8.42 -2.88 5.10
N HIS A 173 -7.56 -3.90 5.18
CA HIS A 173 -6.95 -4.46 3.98
C HIS A 173 -7.99 -5.00 3.01
N LEU A 174 -7.97 -4.50 1.76
CA LEU A 174 -8.82 -4.99 0.68
C LEU A 174 -8.26 -6.30 0.15
N GLU A 175 -8.71 -7.41 0.74
CA GLU A 175 -8.28 -8.75 0.35
C GLU A 175 -8.71 -9.13 -1.07
N SER A 176 -7.88 -9.92 -1.74
CA SER A 176 -8.30 -10.65 -2.92
C SER A 176 -9.19 -11.81 -2.52
N THR A 177 -10.44 -11.81 -2.94
CA THR A 177 -11.27 -13.01 -2.90
C THR A 177 -10.74 -14.00 -3.92
N PRO A 178 -10.42 -15.26 -3.53
CA PRO A 178 -10.07 -16.28 -4.51
C PRO A 178 -11.32 -16.66 -5.30
N GLY A 179 -11.25 -16.52 -6.63
CA GLY A 179 -12.14 -17.16 -7.60
C GLY A 179 -13.61 -16.73 -7.62
N ASP A 180 -14.11 -16.42 -8.81
CA ASP A 180 -15.53 -16.34 -9.19
C ASP A 180 -16.42 -15.25 -8.57
N ALA A 181 -15.87 -14.19 -7.98
CA ALA A 181 -16.65 -13.00 -7.73
C ALA A 181 -16.83 -12.24 -9.05
N GLU A 182 -18.04 -12.33 -9.62
CA GLU A 182 -18.49 -11.39 -10.66
C GLU A 182 -18.21 -9.97 -10.16
N GLY A 183 -17.49 -9.18 -10.98
CA GLY A 183 -17.12 -7.81 -10.63
C GLY A 183 -18.34 -7.10 -10.07
N SER A 184 -18.20 -6.53 -8.88
CA SER A 184 -19.26 -5.72 -8.30
C SER A 184 -19.41 -4.51 -9.22
N ASP A 185 -20.43 -4.55 -10.10
CA ASP A 185 -20.90 -3.33 -10.75
C ASP A 185 -21.06 -2.29 -9.66
N ASN A 186 -20.33 -1.21 -9.82
CA ASN A 186 -20.48 -0.02 -9.01
C ASN A 186 -21.90 0.49 -9.30
N ASP A 187 -22.88 0.02 -8.50
CA ASP A 187 -24.25 0.56 -8.52
C ASP A 187 -24.16 2.02 -8.05
N GLY A 188 -23.65 2.84 -8.95
CA GLY A 188 -23.54 4.27 -8.79
C GLY A 188 -24.93 4.89 -8.75
N ASP A 189 -25.38 5.18 -7.56
CA ASP A 189 -26.45 6.14 -7.34
C ASP A 189 -25.90 7.56 -7.64
N GLY A 190 -25.53 7.80 -8.90
CA GLY A 190 -25.22 9.13 -9.44
C GLY A 190 -24.04 9.91 -8.82
N ASN A 191 -23.40 9.41 -7.78
CA ASN A 191 -22.24 10.06 -7.16
C ASN A 191 -21.02 9.14 -7.19
N ASP A 192 -20.15 9.31 -8.18
CA ASP A 192 -18.90 8.56 -8.39
C ASP A 192 -17.88 8.62 -7.20
N ASN A 193 -18.21 9.36 -6.15
CA ASN A 193 -17.35 9.57 -5.00
C ASN A 193 -17.83 8.84 -3.73
N VAL A 194 -18.90 8.04 -3.82
CA VAL A 194 -19.43 7.26 -2.69
C VAL A 194 -19.50 5.79 -3.07
N SER A 195 -18.93 4.92 -2.25
CA SER A 195 -18.99 3.47 -2.40
C SER A 195 -19.83 2.84 -1.30
N LYS A 196 -20.94 2.21 -1.68
CA LYS A 196 -21.86 1.54 -0.73
C LYS A 196 -21.45 0.10 -0.41
N LYS A 197 -20.54 -0.47 -1.20
CA LYS A 197 -20.06 -1.86 -1.03
C LYS A 197 -18.55 -1.91 -1.15
N ARG A 198 -17.96 -2.89 -0.46
CA ARG A 198 -16.52 -3.17 -0.57
C ARG A 198 -16.18 -3.57 -2.01
N PRO A 199 -15.19 -2.93 -2.65
CA PRO A 199 -14.82 -3.25 -4.02
C PRO A 199 -14.19 -4.65 -4.10
N ILE A 200 -14.48 -5.35 -5.19
CA ILE A 200 -13.90 -6.66 -5.52
C ILE A 200 -13.18 -6.50 -6.87
N PHE A 201 -11.96 -7.00 -6.97
CA PHE A 201 -11.12 -6.86 -8.16
C PHE A 201 -10.77 -8.23 -8.73
N THR A 202 -10.81 -8.32 -10.06
CA THR A 202 -10.27 -9.48 -10.78
C THR A 202 -8.73 -9.49 -10.70
N LYS A 203 -8.15 -10.64 -11.04
CA LYS A 203 -6.68 -10.76 -11.05
C LYS A 203 -6.04 -9.85 -12.09
N GLU A 204 -6.68 -9.72 -13.26
CA GLU A 204 -6.24 -8.88 -14.37
C GLU A 204 -6.27 -7.38 -14.00
N GLU A 205 -7.33 -6.92 -13.34
CA GLU A 205 -7.44 -5.54 -12.87
C GLU A 205 -6.35 -5.21 -11.85
N ARG A 206 -6.01 -6.14 -10.97
CA ARG A 206 -4.91 -5.96 -9.98
C ARG A 206 -3.55 -5.90 -10.64
N GLU A 207 -3.28 -6.74 -11.65
CA GLU A 207 -2.02 -6.69 -12.38
C GLU A 207 -1.87 -5.35 -13.12
N ALA A 208 -2.94 -4.86 -13.75
CA ALA A 208 -2.95 -3.55 -14.40
C ALA A 208 -2.73 -2.40 -13.39
N MET A 209 -3.41 -2.42 -12.23
CA MET A 209 -3.20 -1.44 -11.16
C MET A 209 -1.75 -1.46 -10.65
N LYS A 210 -1.15 -2.63 -10.51
CA LYS A 210 0.24 -2.78 -10.07
C LYS A 210 1.22 -2.11 -11.01
N ASP A 211 1.04 -2.25 -12.31
CA ASP A 211 1.89 -1.62 -13.31
C ASP A 211 1.70 -0.09 -13.30
N GLU A 212 0.47 0.40 -13.16
CA GLU A 212 0.18 1.83 -12.99
C GLU A 212 0.85 2.43 -11.73
N ILE A 213 0.81 1.70 -10.60
CA ILE A 213 1.45 2.12 -9.34
C ILE A 213 2.96 2.17 -9.50
N ARG A 214 3.56 1.15 -10.13
CA ARG A 214 5.02 1.12 -10.38
C ARG A 214 5.48 2.29 -11.24
N GLU A 215 4.75 2.59 -12.29
CA GLU A 215 5.04 3.76 -13.13
C GLU A 215 4.90 5.06 -12.32
N ALA A 216 3.87 5.18 -11.50
CA ALA A 216 3.65 6.32 -10.63
C ALA A 216 4.79 6.51 -9.62
N VAL A 217 5.25 5.43 -8.99
CA VAL A 217 6.38 5.44 -8.05
C VAL A 217 7.67 5.90 -8.75
N LEU A 218 7.95 5.38 -9.95
CA LEU A 218 9.12 5.79 -10.74
C LEU A 218 9.08 7.28 -11.07
N GLN A 219 7.95 7.79 -11.55
CA GLN A 219 7.78 9.21 -11.88
C GLN A 219 7.90 10.11 -10.63
N ALA A 220 7.26 9.72 -9.51
CA ALA A 220 7.33 10.45 -8.26
C ALA A 220 8.76 10.47 -7.70
N ALA A 221 9.45 9.33 -7.70
CA ALA A 221 10.83 9.23 -7.21
C ALA A 221 11.83 10.00 -8.06
N GLN A 222 11.70 9.96 -9.40
CA GLN A 222 12.57 10.73 -10.31
C GLN A 222 12.42 12.24 -10.14
N SER A 223 11.21 12.71 -9.84
CA SER A 223 10.91 14.14 -9.70
C SER A 223 11.04 14.63 -8.25
N SER A 224 11.35 13.78 -7.29
CA SER A 224 11.56 14.11 -5.88
C SER A 224 13.04 14.05 -5.51
N ASN A 225 13.43 14.78 -4.44
CA ASN A 225 14.79 14.68 -3.92
C ASN A 225 15.07 13.29 -3.37
N ALA A 226 16.01 12.58 -3.99
CA ALA A 226 16.34 11.18 -3.68
C ALA A 226 16.70 10.92 -2.19
N GLY A 227 17.14 11.95 -1.45
CA GLY A 227 17.47 11.85 -0.02
C GLY A 227 16.27 11.72 0.92
N ASN A 228 15.05 11.97 0.45
CA ASN A 228 13.82 11.94 1.27
C ASN A 228 12.91 10.73 1.00
N LEU A 229 13.39 9.75 0.24
CA LEU A 229 12.62 8.53 -0.03
C LEU A 229 12.76 7.55 1.14
N PRO A 230 11.66 6.91 1.61
CA PRO A 230 11.72 5.82 2.56
C PRO A 230 12.64 4.70 2.09
N GLY A 231 13.30 4.02 3.02
CA GLY A 231 14.28 2.98 2.68
C GLY A 231 13.71 1.84 1.84
N GLY A 232 12.46 1.45 2.10
CA GLY A 232 11.72 0.47 1.31
C GLY A 232 11.41 0.95 -0.11
N VAL A 233 10.99 2.22 -0.26
CA VAL A 233 10.75 2.85 -1.57
C VAL A 233 12.06 2.97 -2.36
N GLN A 234 13.16 3.34 -1.70
CA GLN A 234 14.48 3.42 -2.33
C GLN A 234 14.96 2.07 -2.84
N ARG A 235 14.74 0.99 -2.07
CA ARG A 235 15.03 -0.38 -2.52
C ARG A 235 14.19 -0.77 -3.73
N LEU A 236 12.90 -0.48 -3.70
CA LEU A 236 11.98 -0.75 -4.80
C LEU A 236 12.39 0.03 -6.06
N PHE A 237 12.71 1.32 -5.91
CA PHE A 237 13.21 2.15 -7.00
C PHE A 237 14.50 1.59 -7.59
N ASN A 238 15.47 1.20 -6.76
CA ASN A 238 16.72 0.59 -7.21
C ASN A 238 16.51 -0.75 -7.93
N ASN A 239 15.57 -1.56 -7.48
CA ASN A 239 15.23 -2.83 -8.13
C ASN A 239 14.55 -2.62 -9.49
N LEU A 240 13.74 -1.57 -9.63
CA LEU A 240 13.06 -1.24 -10.89
C LEU A 240 14.00 -0.58 -11.90
N THR A 241 14.91 0.30 -11.45
CA THR A 241 15.84 1.01 -12.32
C THR A 241 17.10 0.19 -12.66
N ASN A 242 17.51 -0.67 -11.74
CA ASN A 242 18.65 -1.58 -11.91
C ASN A 242 18.19 -3.03 -11.71
N PRO A 243 17.40 -3.60 -12.62
CA PRO A 243 16.97 -4.98 -12.48
C PRO A 243 18.19 -5.87 -12.38
N LYS A 244 18.29 -6.66 -11.32
CA LYS A 244 19.33 -7.69 -11.23
C LYS A 244 19.09 -8.66 -12.37
N MET A 245 19.84 -8.47 -13.47
CA MET A 245 19.79 -9.41 -14.58
C MET A 245 20.21 -10.78 -14.05
N ASP A 246 19.32 -11.75 -14.12
CA ASP A 246 19.68 -13.13 -13.84
C ASP A 246 20.75 -13.56 -14.84
N TRP A 247 21.96 -13.81 -14.34
CA TRP A 247 23.09 -14.24 -15.15
C TRP A 247 22.76 -15.51 -15.97
N ARG A 248 21.84 -16.35 -15.50
CA ARG A 248 21.35 -17.53 -16.23
C ARG A 248 20.56 -17.14 -17.48
N THR A 249 19.72 -16.13 -17.38
CA THR A 249 18.98 -15.57 -18.52
C THR A 249 19.95 -14.95 -19.53
N LEU A 250 20.99 -14.23 -19.07
CA LEU A 250 22.06 -13.67 -19.93
C LEU A 250 22.85 -14.76 -20.65
N ILE A 251 23.20 -15.85 -19.94
CA ILE A 251 23.89 -17.00 -20.55
C ILE A 251 22.99 -17.63 -21.60
N ASN A 252 21.73 -17.90 -21.28
CA ASN A 252 20.77 -18.51 -22.20
C ASN A 252 20.49 -17.66 -23.44
N MET A 253 20.53 -16.32 -23.32
CA MET A 253 20.44 -15.40 -24.46
C MET A 253 21.72 -15.38 -25.31
N LYS A 254 22.90 -15.53 -24.70
CA LYS A 254 24.20 -15.47 -25.40
C LYS A 254 24.62 -16.80 -26.02
N ILE A 255 24.26 -17.94 -25.43
CA ILE A 255 24.61 -19.27 -25.96
C ILE A 255 24.14 -19.45 -27.42
N PRO A 256 22.87 -19.12 -27.81
CA PRO A 256 22.44 -19.24 -29.19
C PRO A 256 23.18 -18.33 -30.16
N SER A 257 23.66 -17.16 -29.71
CA SER A 257 24.42 -16.23 -30.56
C SER A 257 25.86 -16.67 -30.75
N LEU A 258 26.46 -17.34 -29.77
CA LEU A 258 27.80 -17.94 -29.89
C LEU A 258 27.79 -19.16 -30.80
N GLN A 259 26.75 -20.00 -30.74
CA GLN A 259 26.61 -21.17 -31.62
C GLN A 259 26.38 -20.78 -33.09
N LYS A 260 25.82 -19.62 -33.40
CA LYS A 260 25.62 -19.14 -34.78
C LYS A 260 26.88 -18.59 -35.45
N ASN A 261 27.87 -18.24 -34.70
CA ASN A 261 29.12 -17.59 -35.22
C ASN A 261 30.27 -18.57 -35.46
N ASP A 262 30.09 -19.88 -35.12
CA ASP A 262 31.18 -20.86 -35.19
C ASP A 262 31.10 -21.79 -36.42
N TYR A 263 30.26 -21.48 -37.42
CA TYR A 263 30.22 -22.16 -38.68
C TYR A 263 31.05 -21.41 -39.75
N THR A 264 32.39 -21.52 -39.68
CA THR A 264 33.24 -21.29 -40.83
C THR A 264 33.28 -22.55 -41.70
N TYR A 265 32.50 -22.58 -42.77
CA TYR A 265 32.67 -23.52 -43.83
C TYR A 265 33.94 -23.10 -44.63
N SER A 266 35.11 -23.58 -44.23
CA SER A 266 36.27 -23.58 -45.12
C SER A 266 36.06 -24.66 -46.18
N ARG A 267 35.72 -24.24 -47.43
CA ARG A 267 35.78 -25.14 -48.60
C ARG A 267 37.19 -25.61 -48.78
N MET A 268 37.43 -26.91 -48.74
CA MET A 268 38.65 -27.50 -49.27
C MET A 268 38.68 -27.25 -50.79
N ASN A 269 39.66 -26.45 -51.23
CA ASN A 269 40.02 -26.37 -52.63
C ASN A 269 40.67 -27.72 -53.03
N LYS A 270 40.19 -28.27 -54.18
CA LYS A 270 40.84 -29.38 -54.88
C LYS A 270 42.10 -28.92 -55.55
#